data_601da8ed921cc5f4b3925f34debb20b2
#
_entry.id   601da8ed921cc5f4b3925f34debb20b2
#
_cell.length_a   1.000
_cell.length_b   1.000
_cell.length_c   1.000
_cell.angle_alpha   90.00
_cell.angle_beta   90.00
_cell.angle_gamma   90.00
#
_symmetry.space_group_name_H-M   'P 1'
#
loop_
_entity.id
_entity.type
_entity.pdbx_description
1 polymer ?
#
loop_
_entity_poly.entity_id
_entity_poly.type
_entity_poly.pdbx_seq_one_letter_code
_entity_poly.pdbx_strand_id
1 'polypeptide(L)'
;MINPKTMNTNLSLRRRLGLEIARKITNTLVEQHPLKQLFWECTLRCNLHCRHCGSDCKKISGYADMPKEDFLRVLDNIALHTDPHHVFVVITGGEPLMREDLEECGKAIHDKGFPWGMVTNGLAMTPERFTALLKAGMHTATVSLDGFADEHNWMRGHPQSFDKAVRAIRMMAAIPGFVFDVVTCVNKHNYAQLNELKEFLIGIGLKQWRLFTVFPVGRAASDAELQLSGEEFRGMLDFIKQTRKEGRIRISYGCEGFLGNYEGDVRDHFFSCQAGITVGSVLIDGSISACPSIRADFHQGNIYKDEFMGVWENNYQPYRDRTWMKKGECATCKYFRYCRGNGMHLRDGQGELMVCHLKRIVNP
;
A
#
# COMPACT_ATOMS: atom_id res chain seq x y z
N MET A 1 11.88 -32.45 11.89
CA MET A 1 12.97 -31.60 11.38
C MET A 1 13.00 -31.73 9.86
N ILE A 2 12.48 -30.74 9.14
CA ILE A 2 12.49 -30.72 7.66
C ILE A 2 13.86 -30.16 7.24
N ASN A 3 14.57 -30.93 6.43
CA ASN A 3 15.91 -30.60 5.95
C ASN A 3 15.87 -29.29 5.13
N PRO A 4 16.58 -28.21 5.52
CA PRO A 4 16.52 -26.92 4.86
C PRO A 4 17.06 -26.90 3.42
N LYS A 5 17.73 -27.95 2.98
CA LYS A 5 18.45 -28.00 1.70
C LYS A 5 17.62 -28.36 0.47
N THR A 6 16.31 -28.59 0.58
CA THR A 6 15.48 -29.03 -0.57
C THR A 6 14.16 -28.29 -0.71
N MET A 7 14.13 -26.97 -0.50
CA MET A 7 12.97 -26.23 -1.02
C MET A 7 13.08 -26.17 -2.55
N ASN A 8 12.22 -26.95 -3.20
CA ASN A 8 12.13 -26.99 -4.66
C ASN A 8 11.73 -25.59 -5.17
N THR A 9 12.70 -24.82 -5.65
CA THR A 9 12.48 -23.50 -6.25
C THR A 9 11.69 -23.57 -7.55
N ASN A 10 11.42 -24.79 -8.06
CA ASN A 10 10.68 -24.95 -9.30
C ASN A 10 9.18 -24.74 -9.06
N LEU A 11 8.61 -23.80 -9.79
CA LEU A 11 7.17 -23.57 -9.84
C LEU A 11 6.46 -24.82 -10.41
N SER A 12 5.34 -25.21 -9.82
CA SER A 12 4.48 -26.26 -10.39
C SER A 12 3.97 -25.84 -11.78
N LEU A 13 3.63 -26.84 -12.62
CA LEU A 13 3.10 -26.57 -13.97
C LEU A 13 1.87 -25.64 -13.93
N ARG A 14 0.92 -25.92 -13.01
CA ARG A 14 -0.26 -25.07 -12.79
C ARG A 14 0.14 -23.62 -12.46
N ARG A 15 1.13 -23.44 -11.59
CA ARG A 15 1.61 -22.13 -11.18
C ARG A 15 2.28 -21.38 -12.34
N ARG A 16 3.09 -22.08 -13.12
CA ARG A 16 3.72 -21.51 -14.33
C ARG A 16 2.68 -21.03 -15.33
N LEU A 17 1.66 -21.85 -15.60
CA LEU A 17 0.58 -21.48 -16.53
C LEU A 17 -0.17 -20.23 -16.04
N GLY A 18 -0.55 -20.18 -14.75
CA GLY A 18 -1.18 -19.00 -14.16
C GLY A 18 -0.31 -17.73 -14.27
N LEU A 19 0.99 -17.86 -14.01
CA LEU A 19 1.94 -16.74 -14.13
C LEU A 19 2.12 -16.28 -15.59
N GLU A 20 2.09 -17.18 -16.59
CA GLU A 20 2.13 -16.78 -17.99
C GLU A 20 0.87 -16.01 -18.41
N ILE A 21 -0.31 -16.43 -17.95
CA ILE A 21 -1.56 -15.70 -18.17
C ILE A 21 -1.47 -14.31 -17.50
N ALA A 22 -1.07 -14.25 -16.23
CA ALA A 22 -0.91 -13.00 -15.51
C ALA A 22 0.10 -12.06 -16.19
N ARG A 23 1.19 -12.60 -16.72
CA ARG A 23 2.20 -11.84 -17.48
C ARG A 23 1.59 -11.22 -18.74
N LYS A 24 0.78 -11.97 -19.50
CA LYS A 24 0.08 -11.43 -20.69
C LYS A 24 -0.87 -10.29 -20.29
N ILE A 25 -1.68 -10.48 -19.25
CA ILE A 25 -2.58 -9.43 -18.73
C ILE A 25 -1.78 -8.20 -18.31
N THR A 26 -0.66 -8.39 -17.58
CA THR A 26 0.21 -7.28 -17.18
C THR A 26 0.77 -6.53 -18.39
N ASN A 27 1.20 -7.23 -19.45
CA ASN A 27 1.70 -6.57 -20.65
C ASN A 27 0.62 -5.73 -21.34
N THR A 28 -0.61 -6.25 -21.47
CA THR A 28 -1.75 -5.47 -21.99
C THR A 28 -2.04 -4.23 -21.12
N LEU A 29 -2.00 -4.37 -19.79
CA LEU A 29 -2.15 -3.23 -18.89
C LEU A 29 -1.03 -2.20 -19.04
N VAL A 30 0.21 -2.64 -19.29
CA VAL A 30 1.34 -1.73 -19.56
C VAL A 30 1.16 -0.98 -20.88
N GLU A 31 0.67 -1.65 -21.92
CA GLU A 31 0.39 -1.02 -23.21
C GLU A 31 -0.74 0.01 -23.13
N GLN A 32 -1.82 -0.35 -22.45
CA GLN A 32 -3.01 0.51 -22.30
C GLN A 32 -2.88 1.54 -21.17
N HIS A 33 -2.11 1.25 -20.15
CA HIS A 33 -1.87 2.01 -18.90
C HIS A 33 -3.06 2.86 -18.41
N PRO A 34 -4.27 2.28 -18.27
CA PRO A 34 -5.44 3.04 -17.82
C PRO A 34 -5.21 3.51 -16.38
N LEU A 35 -5.36 4.80 -16.12
CA LEU A 35 -5.34 5.33 -14.76
C LEU A 35 -6.59 4.83 -14.02
N LYS A 36 -6.42 4.03 -12.97
CA LYS A 36 -7.51 3.48 -12.15
C LYS A 36 -7.50 3.97 -10.72
N GLN A 37 -6.33 4.41 -10.23
CA GLN A 37 -6.17 4.88 -8.87
C GLN A 37 -5.19 6.04 -8.83
N LEU A 38 -5.58 7.10 -8.15
CA LEU A 38 -4.73 8.27 -7.91
C LEU A 38 -4.59 8.49 -6.41
N PHE A 39 -3.35 8.45 -5.92
CA PHE A 39 -3.05 8.84 -4.56
C PHE A 39 -2.80 10.34 -4.47
N TRP A 40 -3.36 10.96 -3.46
CA TRP A 40 -3.06 12.32 -3.09
C TRP A 40 -2.36 12.37 -1.72
N GLU A 41 -1.10 12.74 -1.69
CA GLU A 41 -0.37 13.03 -0.46
C GLU A 41 -0.72 14.47 -0.03
N CYS A 42 -1.87 14.61 0.64
CA CYS A 42 -2.50 15.90 0.90
C CYS A 42 -1.83 16.72 2.02
N THR A 43 -1.04 16.07 2.87
CA THR A 43 -0.30 16.64 4.00
C THR A 43 0.86 15.72 4.39
N LEU A 44 1.94 16.27 4.93
CA LEU A 44 2.97 15.50 5.65
C LEU A 44 2.90 15.69 7.18
N ARG A 45 1.91 16.42 7.68
CA ARG A 45 1.64 16.47 9.12
C ARG A 45 1.04 15.15 9.59
N CYS A 46 1.50 14.68 10.75
CA CYS A 46 0.99 13.46 11.37
C CYS A 46 0.95 13.61 12.89
N ASN A 47 -0.10 13.12 13.50
CA ASN A 47 -0.27 13.10 14.96
C ASN A 47 0.42 11.92 15.66
N LEU A 48 1.11 11.06 14.89
CA LEU A 48 1.90 9.93 15.37
C LEU A 48 3.37 10.04 14.96
N HIS A 49 4.24 9.28 15.66
CA HIS A 49 5.66 9.16 15.34
C HIS A 49 6.06 7.68 15.18
N CYS A 50 5.46 7.03 14.18
CA CYS A 50 5.63 5.59 13.96
C CYS A 50 7.08 5.21 13.65
N ARG A 51 7.61 4.13 14.27
CA ARG A 51 8.97 3.61 14.05
C ARG A 51 9.21 3.20 12.59
N HIS A 52 8.20 2.70 11.90
CA HIS A 52 8.28 2.21 10.52
C HIS A 52 7.89 3.23 9.45
N CYS A 53 7.76 4.51 9.79
CA CYS A 53 7.29 5.50 8.81
C CYS A 53 8.34 5.75 7.71
N GLY A 54 8.00 5.35 6.50
CA GLY A 54 8.84 5.55 5.31
C GLY A 54 8.94 7.01 4.85
N SER A 55 7.92 7.83 5.17
CA SER A 55 7.86 9.26 4.81
C SER A 55 8.44 10.20 5.88
N ASP A 56 8.88 9.67 7.02
CA ASP A 56 9.35 10.45 8.18
C ASP A 56 8.42 11.60 8.61
N CYS A 57 7.10 11.36 8.50
CA CYS A 57 6.08 12.35 8.84
C CYS A 57 6.14 12.74 10.32
N LYS A 58 5.89 14.03 10.60
CA LYS A 58 6.00 14.66 11.94
C LYS A 58 4.77 15.51 12.23
N LYS A 59 4.61 15.91 13.50
CA LYS A 59 3.51 16.81 13.90
C LYS A 59 3.59 18.17 13.20
N ILE A 60 4.80 18.67 13.00
CA ILE A 60 5.09 19.87 12.22
C ILE A 60 5.86 19.43 10.99
N SER A 61 5.32 19.71 9.82
CA SER A 61 5.94 19.43 8.52
C SER A 61 6.74 20.66 8.04
N GLY A 62 7.78 20.40 7.25
CA GLY A 62 8.47 21.45 6.47
C GLY A 62 7.67 21.94 5.26
N TYR A 63 6.56 21.27 4.92
CA TYR A 63 5.64 21.63 3.83
C TYR A 63 4.29 22.05 4.40
N ALA A 64 3.71 23.12 3.84
CA ALA A 64 2.29 23.42 4.03
C ALA A 64 1.42 22.30 3.44
N ASP A 65 0.19 22.16 3.92
CA ASP A 65 -0.78 21.28 3.27
C ASP A 65 -1.02 21.78 1.84
N MET A 66 -1.11 20.84 0.89
CA MET A 66 -1.41 21.22 -0.50
C MET A 66 -2.79 21.88 -0.58
N PRO A 67 -2.92 23.09 -1.17
CA PRO A 67 -4.24 23.68 -1.42
C PRO A 67 -5.12 22.69 -2.22
N LYS A 68 -6.38 22.56 -1.81
CA LYS A 68 -7.31 21.61 -2.49
C LYS A 68 -7.48 21.96 -3.97
N GLU A 69 -7.46 23.24 -4.29
CA GLU A 69 -7.59 23.77 -5.65
C GLU A 69 -6.49 23.26 -6.57
N ASP A 70 -5.28 23.06 -6.06
CA ASP A 70 -4.14 22.54 -6.84
C ASP A 70 -4.40 21.08 -7.24
N PHE A 71 -4.88 20.27 -6.31
CA PHE A 71 -5.25 18.89 -6.61
C PHE A 71 -6.51 18.79 -7.47
N LEU A 72 -7.50 19.68 -7.26
CA LEU A 72 -8.71 19.70 -8.08
C LEU A 72 -8.42 20.02 -9.54
N ARG A 73 -7.42 20.87 -9.85
CA ARG A 73 -6.96 21.07 -11.23
C ARG A 73 -6.41 19.79 -11.87
N VAL A 74 -5.73 18.95 -11.09
CA VAL A 74 -5.29 17.61 -11.56
C VAL A 74 -6.50 16.76 -11.93
N LEU A 75 -7.54 16.74 -11.09
CA LEU A 75 -8.77 15.98 -11.37
C LEU A 75 -9.51 16.53 -12.60
N ASP A 76 -9.56 17.85 -12.80
CA ASP A 76 -10.12 18.46 -14.00
C ASP A 76 -9.38 18.01 -15.26
N ASN A 77 -8.05 17.99 -15.23
CA ASN A 77 -7.23 17.48 -16.33
C ASN A 77 -7.50 15.99 -16.60
N ILE A 78 -7.62 15.16 -15.56
CA ILE A 78 -7.95 13.73 -15.71
C ILE A 78 -9.34 13.55 -16.34
N ALA A 79 -10.35 14.32 -15.90
CA ALA A 79 -11.72 14.23 -16.40
C ALA A 79 -11.87 14.58 -17.90
N LEU A 80 -10.92 15.31 -18.48
CA LEU A 80 -10.87 15.55 -19.92
C LEU A 80 -10.47 14.31 -20.74
N HIS A 81 -9.83 13.30 -20.11
CA HIS A 81 -9.23 12.16 -20.79
C HIS A 81 -9.89 10.82 -20.43
N THR A 82 -10.55 10.73 -19.28
CA THR A 82 -11.20 9.50 -18.82
C THR A 82 -12.44 9.82 -17.97
N ASP A 83 -13.38 8.84 -17.87
CA ASP A 83 -14.52 8.95 -16.97
C ASP A 83 -14.05 8.98 -15.51
N PRO A 84 -14.37 10.06 -14.74
CA PRO A 84 -14.01 10.19 -13.33
C PRO A 84 -14.42 9.00 -12.47
N HIS A 85 -15.56 8.35 -12.75
CA HIS A 85 -16.06 7.20 -12.00
C HIS A 85 -15.13 5.97 -12.07
N HIS A 86 -14.23 5.92 -13.05
CA HIS A 86 -13.25 4.84 -13.22
C HIS A 86 -11.91 5.10 -12.51
N VAL A 87 -11.72 6.29 -11.93
CA VAL A 87 -10.48 6.67 -11.23
C VAL A 87 -10.76 6.85 -9.74
N PHE A 88 -10.31 5.90 -8.95
CA PHE A 88 -10.46 5.94 -7.50
C PHE A 88 -9.39 6.83 -6.85
N VAL A 89 -9.81 7.89 -6.13
CA VAL A 89 -8.90 8.78 -5.41
C VAL A 89 -8.66 8.26 -3.98
N VAL A 90 -7.40 8.12 -3.60
CA VAL A 90 -7.00 7.76 -2.23
C VAL A 90 -6.31 8.94 -1.56
N ILE A 91 -6.95 9.52 -0.57
CA ILE A 91 -6.36 10.58 0.24
C ILE A 91 -5.41 9.94 1.26
N THR A 92 -4.16 10.38 1.24
CA THR A 92 -3.08 9.88 2.10
C THR A 92 -2.13 11.03 2.45
N GLY A 93 -0.97 10.69 3.03
CA GLY A 93 0.06 11.65 3.39
C GLY A 93 0.74 11.24 4.69
N GLY A 94 0.88 12.17 5.64
CA GLY A 94 1.14 11.85 7.04
C GLY A 94 -0.11 11.22 7.66
N GLU A 95 -1.04 12.05 8.10
CA GLU A 95 -2.37 11.65 8.52
C GLU A 95 -3.40 12.63 7.93
N PRO A 96 -4.28 12.18 7.03
CA PRO A 96 -5.27 13.07 6.40
C PRO A 96 -6.17 13.80 7.41
N LEU A 97 -6.51 13.15 8.54
CA LEU A 97 -7.32 13.75 9.61
C LEU A 97 -6.63 14.94 10.32
N MET A 98 -5.36 15.25 9.98
CA MET A 98 -4.71 16.48 10.43
C MET A 98 -5.12 17.72 9.62
N ARG A 99 -5.76 17.54 8.46
CA ARG A 99 -6.35 18.65 7.70
C ARG A 99 -7.67 19.08 8.32
N GLU A 100 -7.87 20.37 8.44
CA GLU A 100 -9.10 20.96 8.94
C GLU A 100 -10.21 20.99 7.88
N ASP A 101 -9.82 21.06 6.60
CA ASP A 101 -10.68 21.13 5.43
C ASP A 101 -10.84 19.78 4.70
N LEU A 102 -10.52 18.64 5.35
CA LEU A 102 -10.54 17.31 4.72
C LEU A 102 -11.91 16.96 4.15
N GLU A 103 -12.98 17.26 4.89
CA GLU A 103 -14.36 17.00 4.49
C GLU A 103 -14.76 17.82 3.25
N GLU A 104 -14.29 19.07 3.16
CA GLU A 104 -14.49 19.92 1.98
C GLU A 104 -13.69 19.38 0.78
N CYS A 105 -12.46 18.91 1.01
CA CYS A 105 -11.65 18.25 -0.02
C CYS A 105 -12.38 17.03 -0.56
N GLY A 106 -12.86 16.14 0.33
CA GLY A 106 -13.57 14.93 -0.04
C GLY A 106 -14.85 15.22 -0.82
N LYS A 107 -15.65 16.21 -0.36
CA LYS A 107 -16.86 16.64 -1.07
C LYS A 107 -16.54 17.16 -2.47
N ALA A 108 -15.52 18.00 -2.62
CA ALA A 108 -15.14 18.55 -3.91
C ALA A 108 -14.66 17.48 -4.90
N ILE A 109 -13.94 16.44 -4.41
CA ILE A 109 -13.56 15.26 -5.21
C ILE A 109 -14.80 14.50 -5.66
N HIS A 110 -15.73 14.24 -4.73
CA HIS A 110 -16.99 13.55 -5.01
C HIS A 110 -17.86 14.31 -6.02
N ASP A 111 -18.00 15.63 -5.85
CA ASP A 111 -18.80 16.50 -6.73
C ASP A 111 -18.26 16.53 -8.18
N LYS A 112 -16.97 16.22 -8.38
CA LYS A 112 -16.33 16.03 -9.70
C LYS A 112 -16.53 14.62 -10.28
N GLY A 113 -17.26 13.72 -9.57
CA GLY A 113 -17.56 12.36 -10.01
C GLY A 113 -16.50 11.33 -9.65
N PHE A 114 -15.46 11.68 -8.89
CA PHE A 114 -14.43 10.72 -8.49
C PHE A 114 -14.84 10.00 -7.21
N PRO A 115 -14.92 8.65 -7.21
CA PRO A 115 -15.03 7.89 -5.97
C PRO A 115 -13.74 8.06 -5.17
N TRP A 116 -13.88 8.23 -3.85
CA TRP A 116 -12.71 8.44 -3.00
C TRP A 116 -12.75 7.70 -1.67
N GLY A 117 -11.59 7.52 -1.10
CA GLY A 117 -11.38 6.97 0.23
C GLY A 117 -10.07 7.46 0.84
N MET A 118 -9.73 6.99 2.03
CA MET A 118 -8.50 7.42 2.71
C MET A 118 -7.79 6.31 3.44
N VAL A 119 -6.51 6.54 3.72
CA VAL A 119 -5.71 5.74 4.66
C VAL A 119 -5.51 6.55 5.93
N THR A 120 -5.82 5.98 7.09
CA THR A 120 -5.74 6.68 8.38
C THR A 120 -5.17 5.80 9.49
N ASN A 121 -4.53 6.43 10.46
CA ASN A 121 -4.14 5.80 11.72
C ASN A 121 -5.31 5.73 12.75
N GLY A 122 -6.42 6.38 12.48
CA GLY A 122 -7.63 6.38 13.30
C GLY A 122 -7.58 7.22 14.57
N LEU A 123 -6.42 7.81 14.96
CA LEU A 123 -6.27 8.52 16.24
C LEU A 123 -7.23 9.69 16.37
N ALA A 124 -7.43 10.47 15.31
CA ALA A 124 -8.30 11.65 15.29
C ALA A 124 -9.72 11.37 14.74
N MET A 125 -10.08 10.09 14.51
CA MET A 125 -11.41 9.71 14.03
C MET A 125 -12.43 9.76 15.17
N THR A 126 -13.35 10.73 15.13
CA THR A 126 -14.51 10.80 16.01
C THR A 126 -15.78 10.37 15.28
N PRO A 127 -16.89 10.03 15.99
CA PRO A 127 -18.16 9.71 15.34
C PRO A 127 -18.68 10.85 14.46
N GLU A 128 -18.55 12.08 14.91
CA GLU A 128 -18.99 13.30 14.20
C GLU A 128 -18.20 13.46 12.92
N ARG A 129 -16.87 13.32 13.02
CA ARG A 129 -15.97 13.44 11.86
C ARG A 129 -16.19 12.32 10.86
N PHE A 130 -16.35 11.08 11.32
CA PHE A 130 -16.69 9.96 10.45
C PHE A 130 -18.00 10.19 9.70
N THR A 131 -19.04 10.68 10.40
CA THR A 131 -20.32 11.03 9.77
C THR A 131 -20.16 12.14 8.72
N ALA A 132 -19.35 13.15 9.00
CA ALA A 132 -19.09 14.23 8.05
C ALA A 132 -18.35 13.73 6.80
N LEU A 133 -17.36 12.86 6.96
CA LEU A 133 -16.64 12.21 5.84
C LEU A 133 -17.57 11.35 4.97
N LEU A 134 -18.50 10.59 5.58
CA LEU A 134 -19.51 9.85 4.82
C LEU A 134 -20.42 10.78 4.02
N LYS A 135 -20.86 11.90 4.61
CA LYS A 135 -21.66 12.93 3.90
C LYS A 135 -20.85 13.62 2.80
N ALA A 136 -19.54 13.69 2.92
CA ALA A 136 -18.63 14.19 1.89
C ALA A 136 -18.38 13.17 0.76
N GLY A 137 -19.05 12.01 0.78
CA GLY A 137 -18.95 10.98 -0.26
C GLY A 137 -17.80 9.99 -0.09
N MET A 138 -17.27 9.81 1.13
CA MET A 138 -16.25 8.79 1.38
C MET A 138 -16.80 7.37 1.15
N HIS A 139 -16.20 6.62 0.21
CA HIS A 139 -16.63 5.27 -0.15
C HIS A 139 -15.93 4.16 0.63
N THR A 140 -14.66 4.38 1.02
CA THR A 140 -13.86 3.37 1.71
C THR A 140 -12.79 4.00 2.59
N ALA A 141 -12.31 3.21 3.55
CA ALA A 141 -11.18 3.58 4.39
C ALA A 141 -10.25 2.39 4.64
N THR A 142 -8.97 2.69 4.84
CA THR A 142 -7.99 1.75 5.36
C THR A 142 -7.54 2.24 6.73
N VAL A 143 -7.66 1.39 7.76
CA VAL A 143 -7.20 1.70 9.11
C VAL A 143 -5.95 0.90 9.45
N SER A 144 -4.95 1.57 10.00
CA SER A 144 -3.72 0.91 10.44
C SER A 144 -3.88 0.30 11.84
N LEU A 145 -3.56 -1.00 12.00
CA LEU A 145 -3.50 -1.67 13.30
C LEU A 145 -2.40 -2.74 13.28
N ASP A 146 -1.34 -2.56 14.08
CA ASP A 146 -0.12 -3.39 14.01
C ASP A 146 0.04 -4.39 15.16
N GLY A 147 -1.02 -4.72 15.88
CA GLY A 147 -0.99 -5.63 17.01
C GLY A 147 -1.93 -5.21 18.12
N PHE A 148 -1.75 -5.77 19.31
CA PHE A 148 -2.45 -5.34 20.51
C PHE A 148 -1.85 -4.05 21.08
N ALA A 149 -2.34 -3.61 22.25
CA ALA A 149 -2.04 -2.29 22.80
C ALA A 149 -0.53 -2.03 22.94
N ASP A 150 0.21 -2.98 23.47
CA ASP A 150 1.64 -2.81 23.73
C ASP A 150 2.43 -2.67 22.43
N GLU A 151 2.27 -3.61 21.49
CA GLU A 151 2.99 -3.63 20.21
C GLU A 151 2.54 -2.50 19.30
N HIS A 152 1.21 -2.25 19.23
CA HIS A 152 0.70 -1.18 18.38
C HIS A 152 1.14 0.20 18.89
N ASN A 153 1.00 0.47 20.19
CA ASN A 153 1.39 1.75 20.78
C ASN A 153 2.90 1.97 20.68
N TRP A 154 3.72 0.91 20.89
CA TRP A 154 5.16 0.95 20.67
C TRP A 154 5.51 1.28 19.22
N MET A 155 4.88 0.62 18.26
CA MET A 155 5.11 0.82 16.83
C MET A 155 4.71 2.22 16.37
N ARG A 156 3.58 2.73 16.90
CA ARG A 156 2.98 4.02 16.51
C ARG A 156 3.52 5.20 17.33
N GLY A 157 4.22 4.94 18.44
CA GLY A 157 4.78 5.99 19.30
C GLY A 157 3.74 6.82 20.04
N HIS A 158 2.58 6.21 20.41
CA HIS A 158 1.50 6.92 21.10
C HIS A 158 0.65 5.99 21.99
N PRO A 159 0.46 6.29 23.28
CA PRO A 159 -0.15 5.37 24.26
C PRO A 159 -1.64 5.07 24.03
N GLN A 160 -2.34 5.89 23.27
CA GLN A 160 -3.78 5.71 22.97
C GLN A 160 -4.03 5.25 21.52
N SER A 161 -2.99 4.96 20.75
CA SER A 161 -3.13 4.67 19.33
C SER A 161 -3.99 3.43 19.10
N PHE A 162 -3.80 2.37 19.88
CA PHE A 162 -4.58 1.14 19.79
C PHE A 162 -6.07 1.38 20.03
N ASP A 163 -6.42 1.98 21.16
CA ASP A 163 -7.83 2.20 21.54
C ASP A 163 -8.57 3.05 20.51
N LYS A 164 -7.89 4.08 19.99
CA LYS A 164 -8.49 4.97 18.99
C LYS A 164 -8.64 4.28 17.63
N ALA A 165 -7.65 3.50 17.17
CA ALA A 165 -7.76 2.70 15.96
C ALA A 165 -8.87 1.65 16.06
N VAL A 166 -8.94 0.91 17.17
CA VAL A 166 -10.02 -0.08 17.41
C VAL A 166 -11.39 0.59 17.44
N ARG A 167 -11.52 1.77 18.06
CA ARG A 167 -12.76 2.55 18.02
C ARG A 167 -13.16 2.92 16.60
N ALA A 168 -12.21 3.39 15.78
CA ALA A 168 -12.46 3.71 14.38
C ALA A 168 -12.93 2.48 13.58
N ILE A 169 -12.26 1.32 13.77
CA ILE A 169 -12.63 0.05 13.14
C ILE A 169 -14.07 -0.34 13.53
N ARG A 170 -14.42 -0.29 14.81
CA ARG A 170 -15.78 -0.63 15.28
C ARG A 170 -16.84 0.30 14.71
N MET A 171 -16.57 1.60 14.63
CA MET A 171 -17.49 2.57 14.00
C MET A 171 -17.72 2.24 12.52
N MET A 172 -16.68 1.91 11.78
CA MET A 172 -16.79 1.52 10.37
C MET A 172 -17.52 0.19 10.20
N ALA A 173 -17.25 -0.80 11.06
CA ALA A 173 -17.92 -2.10 11.04
C ALA A 173 -19.42 -2.02 11.35
N ALA A 174 -19.85 -1.00 12.08
CA ALA A 174 -21.26 -0.77 12.42
C ALA A 174 -22.08 -0.18 11.25
N ILE A 175 -21.46 0.32 10.18
CA ILE A 175 -22.16 0.88 9.02
C ILE A 175 -22.42 -0.21 7.98
N PRO A 176 -23.66 -0.61 7.73
CA PRO A 176 -23.97 -1.62 6.73
C PRO A 176 -23.49 -1.19 5.33
N GLY A 177 -22.75 -2.07 4.66
CA GLY A 177 -22.28 -1.83 3.29
C GLY A 177 -21.05 -0.93 3.17
N PHE A 178 -20.55 -0.30 4.26
CA PHE A 178 -19.30 0.45 4.18
C PHE A 178 -18.11 -0.48 3.99
N VAL A 179 -17.34 -0.23 2.95
CA VAL A 179 -16.16 -1.05 2.60
C VAL A 179 -14.93 -0.47 3.29
N PHE A 180 -14.28 -1.26 4.11
CA PHE A 180 -13.02 -0.86 4.73
C PHE A 180 -12.13 -2.07 5.00
N ASP A 181 -10.86 -1.85 5.19
CA ASP A 181 -9.92 -2.87 5.61
C ASP A 181 -8.97 -2.38 6.71
N VAL A 182 -8.34 -3.33 7.35
CA VAL A 182 -7.23 -3.08 8.27
C VAL A 182 -5.93 -3.48 7.61
N VAL A 183 -4.90 -2.65 7.80
CA VAL A 183 -3.53 -2.94 7.38
C VAL A 183 -2.67 -3.15 8.63
N THR A 184 -1.92 -4.26 8.64
CA THR A 184 -0.94 -4.59 9.67
C THR A 184 0.44 -4.71 9.04
N CYS A 185 1.40 -3.92 9.53
CA CYS A 185 2.82 -4.07 9.23
C CYS A 185 3.43 -5.11 10.17
N VAL A 186 3.61 -6.34 9.67
CA VAL A 186 4.12 -7.46 10.47
C VAL A 186 5.63 -7.32 10.69
N ASN A 187 6.02 -7.46 11.93
CA ASN A 187 7.41 -7.36 12.41
C ASN A 187 7.66 -8.40 13.53
N LYS A 188 8.86 -8.46 14.08
CA LYS A 188 9.21 -9.44 15.11
C LYS A 188 8.34 -9.36 16.38
N HIS A 189 7.89 -8.16 16.76
CA HIS A 189 7.11 -7.96 17.99
C HIS A 189 5.67 -8.47 17.88
N ASN A 190 5.05 -8.35 16.69
CA ASN A 190 3.64 -8.72 16.52
C ASN A 190 3.43 -10.06 15.78
N TYR A 191 4.47 -10.64 15.18
CA TYR A 191 4.38 -11.87 14.41
C TYR A 191 3.74 -13.03 15.20
N ALA A 192 4.15 -13.25 16.45
CA ALA A 192 3.64 -14.33 17.27
C ALA A 192 2.15 -14.19 17.61
N GLN A 193 1.60 -12.99 17.54
CA GLN A 193 0.22 -12.68 17.93
C GLN A 193 -0.78 -12.72 16.76
N LEU A 194 -0.36 -13.07 15.54
CA LEU A 194 -1.21 -13.00 14.34
C LEU A 194 -2.51 -13.82 14.45
N ASN A 195 -2.48 -14.99 15.11
CA ASN A 195 -3.69 -15.79 15.32
C ASN A 195 -4.67 -15.12 16.29
N GLU A 196 -4.18 -14.59 17.40
CA GLU A 196 -4.99 -13.90 18.38
C GLU A 196 -5.57 -12.60 17.81
N LEU A 197 -4.75 -11.85 17.06
CA LEU A 197 -5.19 -10.65 16.37
C LEU A 197 -6.26 -10.95 15.31
N LYS A 198 -6.15 -12.07 14.58
CA LYS A 198 -7.17 -12.55 13.65
C LYS A 198 -8.52 -12.73 14.36
N GLU A 199 -8.54 -13.48 15.47
CA GLU A 199 -9.77 -13.73 16.23
C GLU A 199 -10.37 -12.44 16.79
N PHE A 200 -9.54 -11.53 17.29
CA PHE A 200 -9.97 -10.23 17.76
C PHE A 200 -10.60 -9.40 16.63
N LEU A 201 -9.94 -9.31 15.46
CA LEU A 201 -10.44 -8.54 14.32
C LEU A 201 -11.77 -9.10 13.78
N ILE A 202 -11.92 -10.42 13.72
CA ILE A 202 -13.19 -11.08 13.37
C ILE A 202 -14.26 -10.72 14.40
N GLY A 203 -13.93 -10.78 15.69
CA GLY A 203 -14.85 -10.47 16.80
C GLY A 203 -15.36 -9.03 16.79
N ILE A 204 -14.61 -8.08 16.29
CA ILE A 204 -15.04 -6.67 16.13
C ILE A 204 -15.68 -6.36 14.77
N GLY A 205 -15.94 -7.38 13.94
CA GLY A 205 -16.69 -7.26 12.70
C GLY A 205 -15.87 -6.97 11.45
N LEU A 206 -14.53 -7.05 11.52
CA LEU A 206 -13.69 -6.82 10.34
C LEU A 206 -13.92 -7.91 9.26
N LYS A 207 -14.01 -7.48 8.00
CA LYS A 207 -14.21 -8.38 6.84
C LYS A 207 -12.96 -8.52 5.97
N GLN A 208 -12.08 -7.52 5.95
CA GLN A 208 -10.90 -7.48 5.10
C GLN A 208 -9.66 -7.07 5.88
N TRP A 209 -8.59 -7.86 5.74
CA TRP A 209 -7.31 -7.64 6.44
C TRP A 209 -6.15 -7.81 5.47
N ARG A 210 -5.26 -6.82 5.40
CA ARG A 210 -4.03 -6.90 4.60
C ARG A 210 -2.81 -6.90 5.50
N LEU A 211 -1.89 -7.82 5.22
CA LEU A 211 -0.59 -7.88 5.88
C LEU A 211 0.49 -7.34 4.95
N PHE A 212 1.36 -6.53 5.51
CA PHE A 212 2.58 -6.04 4.88
C PHE A 212 3.78 -6.42 5.73
N THR A 213 4.96 -6.46 5.15
CA THR A 213 6.21 -6.41 5.92
C THR A 213 6.67 -4.96 6.06
N VAL A 214 7.56 -4.70 7.02
CA VAL A 214 8.22 -3.41 7.10
C VAL A 214 9.40 -3.41 6.13
N PHE A 215 9.44 -2.49 5.20
CA PHE A 215 10.59 -2.33 4.31
C PHE A 215 11.56 -1.25 4.85
N PRO A 216 12.87 -1.40 4.62
CA PRO A 216 13.90 -0.60 5.28
C PRO A 216 14.06 0.78 4.64
N VAL A 217 13.04 1.66 4.82
CA VAL A 217 13.02 3.03 4.29
C VAL A 217 12.57 4.01 5.38
N GLY A 218 13.03 5.24 5.31
CA GLY A 218 12.71 6.26 6.32
C GLY A 218 13.19 5.86 7.71
N ARG A 219 12.34 5.98 8.73
CA ARG A 219 12.70 5.60 10.11
C ARG A 219 12.98 4.11 10.30
N ALA A 220 12.44 3.26 9.46
CA ALA A 220 12.68 1.81 9.52
C ALA A 220 14.04 1.37 8.92
N ALA A 221 14.77 2.26 8.26
CA ALA A 221 15.99 1.90 7.53
C ALA A 221 17.09 1.29 8.42
N SER A 222 17.16 1.70 9.68
CA SER A 222 18.19 1.25 10.64
C SER A 222 17.63 0.37 11.77
N ASP A 223 16.33 0.06 11.79
CA ASP A 223 15.69 -0.67 12.89
C ASP A 223 15.51 -2.16 12.50
N ALA A 224 16.47 -3.00 12.92
CA ALA A 224 16.44 -4.44 12.66
C ALA A 224 15.32 -5.19 13.39
N GLU A 225 14.78 -4.62 14.48
CA GLU A 225 13.64 -5.19 15.23
C GLU A 225 12.34 -5.19 14.40
N LEU A 226 12.28 -4.33 13.40
CA LEU A 226 11.14 -4.24 12.48
C LEU A 226 11.19 -5.28 11.35
N GLN A 227 12.33 -5.98 11.18
CA GLN A 227 12.52 -6.90 10.06
C GLN A 227 12.26 -8.35 10.49
N LEU A 228 11.34 -9.03 9.82
CA LEU A 228 11.16 -10.48 9.99
C LEU A 228 12.40 -11.24 9.49
N SER A 229 12.73 -12.34 10.14
CA SER A 229 13.62 -13.35 9.55
C SER A 229 12.97 -14.01 8.33
N GLY A 230 13.73 -14.77 7.56
CA GLY A 230 13.17 -15.54 6.45
C GLY A 230 12.19 -16.63 6.92
N GLU A 231 12.41 -17.21 8.10
CA GLU A 231 11.49 -18.20 8.70
C GLU A 231 10.19 -17.56 9.15
N GLU A 232 10.25 -16.44 9.86
CA GLU A 232 9.07 -15.66 10.27
C GLU A 232 8.28 -15.16 9.06
N PHE A 233 8.97 -14.71 8.00
CA PHE A 233 8.33 -14.29 6.75
C PHE A 233 7.56 -15.44 6.09
N ARG A 234 8.15 -16.64 6.01
CA ARG A 234 7.44 -17.83 5.53
C ARG A 234 6.26 -18.20 6.41
N GLY A 235 6.46 -18.19 7.74
CA GLY A 235 5.40 -18.45 8.71
C GLY A 235 4.21 -17.49 8.54
N MET A 236 4.47 -16.21 8.29
CA MET A 236 3.40 -15.25 7.97
C MET A 236 2.67 -15.59 6.67
N LEU A 237 3.38 -16.01 5.61
CA LEU A 237 2.75 -16.42 4.36
C LEU A 237 1.91 -17.70 4.54
N ASP A 238 2.38 -18.67 5.32
CA ASP A 238 1.63 -19.88 5.66
C ASP A 238 0.39 -19.55 6.50
N PHE A 239 0.50 -18.64 7.46
CA PHE A 239 -0.63 -18.10 8.21
C PHE A 239 -1.70 -17.49 7.30
N ILE A 240 -1.32 -16.62 6.35
CA ILE A 240 -2.24 -16.04 5.37
C ILE A 240 -2.93 -17.16 4.57
N LYS A 241 -2.15 -18.10 4.03
CA LYS A 241 -2.66 -19.20 3.25
C LYS A 241 -3.67 -20.06 4.03
N GLN A 242 -3.41 -20.35 5.30
CA GLN A 242 -4.30 -21.09 6.18
C GLN A 242 -5.56 -20.30 6.49
N THR A 243 -5.45 -19.03 6.88
CA THR A 243 -6.59 -18.15 7.17
C THR A 243 -7.50 -17.97 5.95
N ARG A 244 -6.94 -17.91 4.74
CA ARG A 244 -7.73 -17.88 3.50
C ARG A 244 -8.55 -19.16 3.29
N LYS A 245 -8.03 -20.33 3.68
CA LYS A 245 -8.77 -21.60 3.63
C LYS A 245 -9.90 -21.66 4.65
N GLU A 246 -9.73 -21.05 5.82
CA GLU A 246 -10.76 -20.94 6.84
C GLU A 246 -11.97 -20.12 6.37
N GLY A 247 -11.75 -19.12 5.52
CA GLY A 247 -12.81 -18.31 4.90
C GLY A 247 -13.59 -17.40 5.82
N ARG A 248 -13.13 -17.19 7.07
CA ARG A 248 -13.82 -16.36 8.08
C ARG A 248 -13.55 -14.87 7.92
N ILE A 249 -12.41 -14.52 7.35
CA ILE A 249 -11.99 -13.15 7.03
C ILE A 249 -11.23 -13.18 5.70
N ARG A 250 -11.45 -12.16 4.86
CA ARG A 250 -10.68 -12.01 3.62
C ARG A 250 -9.31 -11.43 3.95
N ILE A 251 -8.30 -12.28 3.98
CA ILE A 251 -6.93 -11.88 4.26
C ILE A 251 -6.08 -11.92 2.99
N SER A 252 -5.14 -10.98 2.84
CA SER A 252 -4.18 -10.97 1.74
C SER A 252 -2.83 -10.38 2.15
N TYR A 253 -1.78 -10.84 1.47
CA TYR A 253 -0.48 -10.17 1.50
C TYR A 253 -0.52 -8.94 0.59
N GLY A 254 0.11 -7.85 1.00
CA GLY A 254 0.19 -6.61 0.23
C GLY A 254 0.93 -6.73 -1.11
N CYS A 255 1.04 -5.63 -1.83
CA CYS A 255 1.61 -5.56 -3.18
C CYS A 255 3.15 -5.47 -3.20
N GLU A 256 3.86 -6.06 -2.23
CA GLU A 256 5.28 -5.79 -2.01
C GLU A 256 6.22 -6.49 -3.00
N GLY A 257 6.06 -7.80 -3.23
CA GLY A 257 7.01 -8.54 -4.03
C GLY A 257 6.51 -9.87 -4.58
N PHE A 258 7.31 -10.46 -5.46
CA PHE A 258 7.06 -11.78 -6.03
C PHE A 258 7.42 -12.88 -5.02
N LEU A 259 6.50 -13.83 -4.82
CA LEU A 259 6.55 -14.82 -3.75
C LEU A 259 6.72 -16.27 -4.25
N GLY A 260 7.03 -16.47 -5.53
CA GLY A 260 7.28 -17.81 -6.08
C GLY A 260 6.07 -18.74 -5.93
N ASN A 261 6.23 -19.83 -5.18
CA ASN A 261 5.17 -20.83 -4.98
C ASN A 261 3.99 -20.35 -4.14
N TYR A 262 4.10 -19.24 -3.41
CA TYR A 262 2.98 -18.63 -2.68
C TYR A 262 2.06 -17.78 -3.56
N GLU A 263 2.48 -17.46 -4.79
CA GLU A 263 1.63 -16.69 -5.71
C GLU A 263 0.27 -17.35 -5.95
N GLY A 264 -0.83 -16.58 -5.78
CA GLY A 264 -2.20 -17.06 -5.89
C GLY A 264 -2.73 -17.78 -4.63
N ASP A 265 -1.91 -18.05 -3.61
CA ASP A 265 -2.36 -18.63 -2.34
C ASP A 265 -2.55 -17.55 -1.26
N VAL A 266 -1.79 -16.45 -1.31
CA VAL A 266 -1.76 -15.42 -0.28
C VAL A 266 -2.34 -14.07 -0.72
N ARG A 267 -2.81 -13.97 -1.96
CA ARG A 267 -3.52 -12.81 -2.53
C ARG A 267 -4.45 -13.26 -3.65
N ASP A 268 -5.38 -12.41 -4.06
CA ASP A 268 -6.41 -12.75 -5.07
C ASP A 268 -5.88 -12.71 -6.50
N HIS A 269 -4.70 -12.15 -6.71
CA HIS A 269 -4.03 -12.02 -8.00
C HIS A 269 -2.57 -12.45 -7.89
N PHE A 270 -1.93 -12.73 -9.01
CA PHE A 270 -0.48 -12.88 -9.07
C PHE A 270 0.20 -11.51 -8.95
N PHE A 271 1.42 -11.50 -8.41
CA PHE A 271 2.15 -10.26 -8.20
C PHE A 271 2.34 -9.47 -9.52
N SER A 272 1.95 -8.21 -9.46
CA SER A 272 2.30 -7.20 -10.43
C SER A 272 2.27 -5.83 -9.73
N CYS A 273 3.41 -5.14 -9.69
CA CYS A 273 3.44 -3.78 -9.17
C CYS A 273 2.75 -2.85 -10.15
N GLN A 274 1.66 -2.22 -9.73
CA GLN A 274 0.79 -1.39 -10.56
C GLN A 274 1.25 0.08 -10.64
N ALA A 275 2.31 0.45 -9.90
CA ALA A 275 2.87 1.80 -9.93
C ALA A 275 3.25 2.20 -11.36
N GLY A 276 2.72 3.33 -11.85
CA GLY A 276 2.91 3.87 -13.20
C GLY A 276 2.25 3.08 -14.33
N ILE A 277 1.45 2.04 -14.00
CA ILE A 277 0.68 1.25 -14.96
C ILE A 277 -0.82 1.56 -14.83
N THR A 278 -1.37 1.45 -13.61
CA THR A 278 -2.75 1.78 -13.30
C THR A 278 -2.86 2.68 -12.07
N VAL A 279 -1.75 2.98 -11.41
CA VAL A 279 -1.67 3.76 -10.17
C VAL A 279 -0.71 4.92 -10.37
N GLY A 280 -1.21 6.13 -10.13
CA GLY A 280 -0.45 7.37 -10.07
C GLY A 280 -0.53 8.02 -8.69
N SER A 281 0.30 9.01 -8.43
CA SER A 281 0.22 9.83 -7.22
C SER A 281 0.68 11.26 -7.45
N VAL A 282 0.10 12.18 -6.67
CA VAL A 282 0.55 13.56 -6.51
C VAL A 282 1.06 13.71 -5.08
N LEU A 283 2.33 14.08 -4.94
CA LEU A 283 2.99 14.29 -3.66
C LEU A 283 2.78 15.72 -3.16
N ILE A 284 3.12 15.96 -1.90
CA ILE A 284 2.86 17.25 -1.21
C ILE A 284 3.50 18.45 -1.89
N ASP A 285 4.63 18.26 -2.56
CA ASP A 285 5.37 19.30 -3.29
C ASP A 285 4.93 19.47 -4.75
N GLY A 286 3.83 18.80 -5.12
CA GLY A 286 3.32 18.77 -6.48
C GLY A 286 3.99 17.75 -7.39
N SER A 287 4.98 17.00 -6.93
CA SER A 287 5.65 15.97 -7.74
C SER A 287 4.68 14.89 -8.19
N ILE A 288 4.72 14.56 -9.47
CA ILE A 288 3.95 13.48 -10.08
C ILE A 288 4.77 12.20 -9.97
N SER A 289 4.27 11.25 -9.17
CA SER A 289 4.89 9.96 -8.90
C SER A 289 3.86 8.84 -9.14
N ALA A 290 4.18 7.60 -8.76
CA ALA A 290 3.33 6.47 -9.08
C ALA A 290 2.72 5.78 -7.84
N CYS A 291 3.31 5.95 -6.67
CA CYS A 291 2.82 5.32 -5.43
C CYS A 291 3.42 6.05 -4.23
N PRO A 292 2.64 6.31 -3.16
CA PRO A 292 3.15 7.01 -1.97
C PRO A 292 4.19 6.20 -1.18
N SER A 293 4.33 4.91 -1.45
CA SER A 293 5.39 4.08 -0.85
C SER A 293 6.75 4.22 -1.55
N ILE A 294 6.82 4.87 -2.71
CA ILE A 294 8.07 5.12 -3.43
C ILE A 294 8.68 6.40 -2.86
N ARG A 295 9.82 6.28 -2.17
CA ARG A 295 10.53 7.41 -1.56
C ARG A 295 11.81 7.79 -2.29
N ALA A 296 12.27 6.93 -3.19
CA ALA A 296 13.33 7.27 -4.14
C ALA A 296 12.81 8.27 -5.19
N ASP A 297 13.71 9.07 -5.72
CA ASP A 297 13.39 10.07 -6.76
C ASP A 297 13.14 9.38 -8.13
N PHE A 298 11.92 8.89 -8.28
CA PHE A 298 11.36 8.41 -9.54
C PHE A 298 10.21 9.31 -10.00
N HIS A 299 10.29 10.62 -9.71
CA HIS A 299 9.27 11.59 -10.11
C HIS A 299 9.29 11.80 -11.63
N GLN A 300 8.11 11.99 -12.24
CA GLN A 300 7.98 12.05 -13.69
C GLN A 300 7.61 13.46 -14.19
N GLY A 301 7.23 14.35 -13.29
CA GLY A 301 6.85 15.73 -13.55
C GLY A 301 6.38 16.42 -12.27
N ASN A 302 5.79 17.60 -12.40
CA ASN A 302 5.26 18.36 -11.28
C ASN A 302 4.01 19.13 -11.71
N ILE A 303 2.89 19.04 -10.94
CA ILE A 303 1.59 19.64 -11.26
C ILE A 303 1.61 21.18 -11.38
N TYR A 304 2.65 21.83 -10.89
CA TYR A 304 2.84 23.27 -11.01
C TYR A 304 3.52 23.69 -12.32
N LYS A 305 3.98 22.71 -13.13
CA LYS A 305 4.70 22.93 -14.39
C LYS A 305 4.10 22.12 -15.55
N ASP A 306 3.48 20.99 -15.22
CA ASP A 306 3.08 19.99 -16.19
C ASP A 306 1.59 19.64 -16.02
N GLU A 307 0.93 19.25 -17.10
CA GLU A 307 -0.39 18.63 -17.04
C GLU A 307 -0.24 17.16 -16.67
N PHE A 308 -1.02 16.70 -15.67
CA PHE A 308 -0.90 15.34 -15.13
C PHE A 308 -1.05 14.26 -16.21
N MET A 309 -2.07 14.35 -17.07
CA MET A 309 -2.29 13.34 -18.10
C MET A 309 -1.22 13.37 -19.19
N GLY A 310 -0.68 14.55 -19.51
CA GLY A 310 0.46 14.66 -20.41
C GLY A 310 1.69 13.92 -19.89
N VAL A 311 1.98 14.06 -18.59
CA VAL A 311 3.04 13.31 -17.91
C VAL A 311 2.70 11.83 -17.84
N TRP A 312 1.45 11.47 -17.47
CA TRP A 312 0.99 10.07 -17.37
C TRP A 312 1.17 9.31 -18.68
N GLU A 313 0.80 9.89 -19.79
CA GLU A 313 0.90 9.24 -21.11
C GLU A 313 2.35 9.10 -21.57
N ASN A 314 3.19 10.12 -21.37
CA ASN A 314 4.47 10.23 -22.08
C ASN A 314 5.70 9.96 -21.21
N ASN A 315 5.67 10.14 -19.87
CA ASN A 315 6.89 10.16 -19.06
C ASN A 315 7.09 8.91 -18.21
N TYR A 316 6.09 8.02 -18.07
CA TYR A 316 6.13 6.87 -17.16
C TYR A 316 6.92 5.66 -17.67
N GLN A 317 7.81 5.82 -18.64
CA GLN A 317 8.63 4.73 -19.17
C GLN A 317 9.44 3.98 -18.10
N PRO A 318 10.05 4.63 -17.08
CA PRO A 318 10.80 3.91 -16.04
C PRO A 318 9.93 2.92 -15.23
N TYR A 319 8.63 3.13 -15.18
CA TYR A 319 7.67 2.25 -14.52
C TYR A 319 7.13 1.16 -15.43
N ARG A 320 6.97 1.44 -16.72
CA ARG A 320 6.36 0.57 -17.75
C ARG A 320 7.38 -0.37 -18.36
N ASP A 321 8.53 0.15 -18.76
CA ASP A 321 9.69 -0.67 -19.14
C ASP A 321 10.63 -0.85 -17.95
N ARG A 322 10.64 -2.04 -17.38
CA ARG A 322 11.46 -2.40 -16.21
C ARG A 322 12.71 -3.19 -16.55
N THR A 323 13.13 -3.17 -17.81
CA THR A 323 14.36 -3.86 -18.26
C THR A 323 15.61 -3.32 -17.56
N TRP A 324 15.64 -2.03 -17.21
CA TRP A 324 16.69 -1.39 -16.45
C TRP A 324 16.91 -1.98 -15.05
N MET A 325 15.88 -2.65 -14.47
CA MET A 325 15.99 -3.34 -13.19
C MET A 325 16.67 -4.70 -13.28
N LYS A 326 16.98 -5.17 -14.51
CA LYS A 326 17.65 -6.46 -14.73
C LYS A 326 19.16 -6.35 -14.51
N LYS A 327 19.55 -5.93 -13.30
CA LYS A 327 20.94 -5.74 -12.86
C LYS A 327 21.15 -6.40 -11.50
N GLY A 328 22.38 -6.44 -11.02
CA GLY A 328 22.74 -7.10 -9.77
C GLY A 328 22.19 -8.53 -9.70
N GLU A 329 21.54 -8.88 -8.61
CA GLU A 329 20.95 -10.21 -8.42
C GLU A 329 19.77 -10.52 -9.38
N CYS A 330 19.18 -9.52 -10.01
CA CYS A 330 18.12 -9.69 -10.99
C CYS A 330 18.66 -10.03 -12.39
N ALA A 331 19.95 -9.81 -12.69
CA ALA A 331 20.53 -9.96 -14.01
C ALA A 331 20.36 -11.38 -14.60
N THR A 332 20.57 -12.40 -13.75
CA THR A 332 20.48 -13.82 -14.14
C THR A 332 19.26 -14.53 -13.55
N CYS A 333 18.34 -13.78 -12.93
CA CYS A 333 17.18 -14.37 -12.25
C CYS A 333 16.18 -14.94 -13.27
N LYS A 334 15.95 -16.26 -13.22
CA LYS A 334 14.98 -16.96 -14.10
C LYS A 334 13.53 -16.52 -13.90
N TYR A 335 13.22 -15.90 -12.76
CA TYR A 335 11.88 -15.41 -12.41
C TYR A 335 11.65 -13.94 -12.78
N PHE A 336 12.68 -13.24 -13.29
CA PHE A 336 12.54 -11.82 -13.65
C PHE A 336 11.38 -11.57 -14.61
N ARG A 337 11.11 -12.49 -15.53
CA ARG A 337 10.00 -12.42 -16.50
C ARG A 337 8.61 -12.29 -15.85
N TYR A 338 8.44 -12.78 -14.61
CA TYR A 338 7.21 -12.66 -13.81
C TYR A 338 7.30 -11.55 -12.78
N CYS A 339 8.44 -11.47 -12.08
CA CYS A 339 8.71 -10.54 -11.00
C CYS A 339 8.89 -9.09 -11.50
N ARG A 340 9.50 -8.90 -12.65
CA ARG A 340 9.82 -7.59 -13.24
C ARG A 340 10.57 -6.67 -12.27
N GLY A 341 11.45 -7.23 -11.43
CA GLY A 341 12.29 -6.47 -10.50
C GLY A 341 11.65 -6.10 -9.16
N ASN A 342 10.57 -6.76 -8.74
CA ASN A 342 9.79 -6.50 -7.52
C ASN A 342 8.98 -5.18 -7.54
N GLY A 343 8.48 -4.76 -6.38
CA GLY A 343 7.83 -3.46 -6.21
C GLY A 343 8.80 -2.31 -6.42
N MET A 344 8.35 -1.23 -7.05
CA MET A 344 9.17 -0.03 -7.24
C MET A 344 9.68 0.57 -5.92
N HIS A 345 8.86 0.51 -4.86
CA HIS A 345 9.21 0.99 -3.52
C HIS A 345 10.33 0.17 -2.83
N LEU A 346 10.70 -0.98 -3.39
CA LEU A 346 11.83 -1.79 -2.94
C LEU A 346 13.14 -1.47 -3.67
N ARG A 347 13.14 -0.39 -4.44
CA ARG A 347 14.33 0.14 -5.12
C ARG A 347 14.80 1.43 -4.44
N ASP A 348 16.11 1.56 -4.24
CA ASP A 348 16.71 2.81 -3.78
C ASP A 348 16.85 3.85 -4.92
N GLY A 349 17.41 5.02 -4.61
CA GLY A 349 17.60 6.11 -5.57
C GLY A 349 18.57 5.77 -6.72
N GLN A 350 19.42 4.75 -6.57
CA GLN A 350 20.29 4.21 -7.62
C GLN A 350 19.61 3.08 -8.42
N GLY A 351 18.39 2.72 -8.00
CA GLY A 351 17.61 1.64 -8.60
C GLY A 351 18.09 0.24 -8.21
N GLU A 352 18.90 0.12 -7.13
CA GLU A 352 19.30 -1.18 -6.59
C GLU A 352 18.19 -1.81 -5.76
N LEU A 353 18.11 -3.13 -5.76
CA LEU A 353 17.06 -3.86 -5.02
C LEU A 353 17.43 -3.98 -3.53
N MET A 354 16.66 -3.32 -2.66
CA MET A 354 16.87 -3.37 -1.22
C MET A 354 16.44 -4.72 -0.61
N VAL A 355 15.35 -5.31 -1.09
CA VAL A 355 14.81 -6.57 -0.55
C VAL A 355 14.26 -7.45 -1.68
N CYS A 356 14.74 -8.69 -1.74
CA CYS A 356 14.18 -9.73 -2.60
C CYS A 356 13.32 -10.71 -1.78
N HIS A 357 11.99 -10.59 -1.88
CA HIS A 357 11.06 -11.47 -1.17
C HIS A 357 11.24 -12.94 -1.51
N LEU A 358 11.49 -13.26 -2.79
CA LEU A 358 11.73 -14.64 -3.20
C LEU A 358 12.97 -15.23 -2.53
N LYS A 359 14.06 -14.46 -2.41
CA LYS A 359 15.27 -14.92 -1.69
C LYS A 359 14.98 -15.18 -0.21
N ARG A 360 14.21 -14.33 0.45
CA ARG A 360 13.82 -14.52 1.86
C ARG A 360 13.02 -15.80 2.06
N ILE A 361 12.26 -16.23 1.05
CA ILE A 361 11.50 -17.49 1.10
C ILE A 361 12.44 -18.70 0.88
N VAL A 362 13.40 -18.59 -0.03
CA VAL A 362 14.25 -19.70 -0.45
C VAL A 362 15.44 -19.92 0.49
N ASN A 363 16.02 -18.84 0.95
CA ASN A 363 17.17 -18.81 1.87
C ASN A 363 16.75 -18.06 3.14
N PRO A 364 16.07 -18.74 4.07
CA PRO A 364 15.53 -18.12 5.28
C PRO A 364 16.62 -17.70 6.27
#